data_2281f66dbb5cf61c0902a10a02bc7720
#
_entry.id   2281f66dbb5cf61c0902a10a02bc7720
#
_cell.length_a   1.000
_cell.length_b   1.000
_cell.length_c   1.000
_cell.angle_alpha   90.00
_cell.angle_beta   90.00
_cell.angle_gamma   90.00
#
_symmetry.space_group_name_H-M   'P 1'
#
loop_
_entity.id
_entity.type
_entity.pdbx_description
1 polymer ?
#
loop_
_entity_poly.entity_id
_entity_poly.type
_entity_poly.pdbx_seq_one_letter_code
_entity_poly.pdbx_strand_id
1 'polypeptide(L)'
;MTLEDFARLLDRMTLAAEAADGAGFAACFTEDAVYHDYVYGPHHGRAGISHMLTDLFRRDAADDYRWEMFDPVFDGRLGYAWSLSSFTSLVPQFKDKFVVIDGMSRFVVRDGLIAEYREAVNGGVAMAQLGVEPERMNKVMTRWATALKADDATVAFLSRPKRGG
;
A
#
# COMPACT_ATOMS: atom_id res chain seq x y z
N MET A 1 -7.01 -12.75 -17.95
CA MET A 1 -6.98 -13.02 -16.50
C MET A 1 -8.41 -13.05 -15.99
N THR A 2 -8.78 -14.07 -15.25
CA THR A 2 -10.07 -14.21 -14.57
C THR A 2 -10.00 -13.61 -13.16
N LEU A 3 -11.14 -13.50 -12.45
CA LEU A 3 -11.16 -13.11 -11.04
C LEU A 3 -10.34 -14.08 -10.17
N GLU A 4 -10.42 -15.38 -10.44
CA GLU A 4 -9.65 -16.40 -9.72
C GLU A 4 -8.14 -16.27 -9.96
N ASP A 5 -7.71 -15.95 -11.20
CA ASP A 5 -6.30 -15.65 -11.48
C ASP A 5 -5.83 -14.40 -10.73
N PHE A 6 -6.68 -13.38 -10.66
CA PHE A 6 -6.40 -12.16 -9.91
C PHE A 6 -6.27 -12.45 -8.41
N ALA A 7 -7.19 -13.22 -7.81
CA ALA A 7 -7.08 -13.62 -6.42
C ALA A 7 -5.76 -14.37 -6.15
N ARG A 8 -5.39 -15.35 -7.01
CA ARG A 8 -4.09 -16.03 -6.89
C ARG A 8 -2.87 -15.09 -7.04
N LEU A 9 -3.00 -14.04 -7.83
CA LEU A 9 -1.93 -13.02 -7.93
C LEU A 9 -1.79 -12.24 -6.61
N LEU A 10 -2.90 -11.88 -5.97
CA LEU A 10 -2.90 -11.20 -4.67
C LEU A 10 -2.31 -12.09 -3.58
N ASP A 11 -2.68 -13.37 -3.52
CA ASP A 11 -2.13 -14.33 -2.57
C ASP A 11 -0.60 -14.47 -2.74
N ARG A 12 -0.10 -14.61 -3.96
CA ARG A 12 1.35 -14.66 -4.20
C ARG A 12 2.05 -13.39 -3.74
N MET A 13 1.46 -12.23 -3.99
CA MET A 13 2.00 -10.94 -3.59
C MET A 13 2.09 -10.83 -2.07
N THR A 14 1.01 -11.13 -1.35
CA THR A 14 0.97 -10.99 0.11
C THR A 14 1.86 -12.02 0.80
N LEU A 15 1.86 -13.28 0.34
CA LEU A 15 2.74 -14.32 0.88
C LEU A 15 4.24 -14.00 0.67
N ALA A 16 4.61 -13.45 -0.49
CA ALA A 16 5.99 -13.00 -0.74
C ALA A 16 6.37 -11.83 0.20
N ALA A 17 5.43 -10.91 0.44
CA ALA A 17 5.66 -9.81 1.38
C ALA A 17 5.84 -10.31 2.83
N GLU A 18 5.02 -11.23 3.30
CA GLU A 18 5.16 -11.87 4.62
C GLU A 18 6.49 -12.60 4.77
N ALA A 19 6.92 -13.32 3.72
CA ALA A 19 8.19 -14.04 3.68
C ALA A 19 9.43 -13.13 3.53
N ALA A 20 9.26 -11.80 3.38
CA ALA A 20 10.33 -10.87 3.00
C ALA A 20 11.04 -11.26 1.68
N ASP A 21 10.35 -11.99 0.81
CA ASP A 21 10.85 -12.36 -0.52
C ASP A 21 10.67 -11.18 -1.49
N GLY A 22 11.64 -10.29 -1.52
CA GLY A 22 11.61 -9.11 -2.41
C GLY A 22 11.58 -9.48 -3.89
N ALA A 23 12.20 -10.59 -4.30
CA ALA A 23 12.18 -11.04 -5.69
C ALA A 23 10.81 -11.61 -6.06
N GLY A 24 10.23 -12.48 -5.23
CA GLY A 24 8.89 -13.03 -5.40
C GLY A 24 7.82 -11.94 -5.38
N PHE A 25 7.95 -10.96 -4.48
CA PHE A 25 7.07 -9.82 -4.42
C PHE A 25 7.11 -9.00 -5.71
N ALA A 26 8.33 -8.59 -6.13
CA ALA A 26 8.53 -7.80 -7.35
C ALA A 26 8.10 -8.55 -8.62
N ALA A 27 8.18 -9.89 -8.65
CA ALA A 27 7.72 -10.70 -9.77
C ALA A 27 6.19 -10.64 -10.01
N CYS A 28 5.41 -10.20 -9.02
CA CYS A 28 3.97 -9.94 -9.17
C CYS A 28 3.67 -8.66 -9.97
N PHE A 29 4.67 -7.83 -10.25
CA PHE A 29 4.54 -6.53 -10.90
C PHE A 29 5.15 -6.52 -12.30
N THR A 30 4.68 -5.61 -13.18
CA THR A 30 5.33 -5.34 -14.45
C THR A 30 6.69 -4.66 -14.25
N GLU A 31 7.58 -4.70 -15.25
CA GLU A 31 8.92 -4.07 -15.15
C GLU A 31 8.88 -2.58 -14.87
N ASP A 32 7.86 -1.90 -15.40
CA ASP A 32 7.62 -0.45 -15.30
C ASP A 32 6.56 -0.10 -14.25
N ALA A 33 6.17 -1.03 -13.37
CA ALA A 33 5.11 -0.83 -12.40
C ALA A 33 5.39 0.33 -11.43
N VAL A 34 4.32 0.91 -10.92
CA VAL A 34 4.38 1.90 -9.83
C VAL A 34 3.61 1.36 -8.62
N TYR A 35 4.30 1.26 -7.50
CA TYR A 35 3.73 0.94 -6.19
C TYR A 35 3.64 2.22 -5.36
N HIS A 36 2.42 2.69 -5.10
CA HIS A 36 2.18 3.86 -4.27
C HIS A 36 1.96 3.40 -2.82
N ASP A 37 3.06 3.37 -2.06
CA ASP A 37 2.99 3.13 -0.62
C ASP A 37 2.50 4.37 0.12
N TYR A 38 1.64 4.17 1.11
CA TYR A 38 1.03 5.28 1.85
C TYR A 38 2.04 6.02 2.75
N VAL A 39 3.04 5.31 3.27
CA VAL A 39 4.04 5.85 4.21
C VAL A 39 5.30 6.27 3.50
N TYR A 40 5.83 5.41 2.62
CA TYR A 40 7.14 5.60 1.96
C TYR A 40 7.03 6.33 0.62
N GLY A 41 5.81 6.47 0.07
CA GLY A 41 5.57 7.12 -1.20
C GLY A 41 5.70 6.19 -2.41
N PRO A 42 5.83 6.73 -3.64
CA PRO A 42 5.85 5.92 -4.85
C PRO A 42 7.21 5.23 -5.07
N HIS A 43 7.16 3.95 -5.46
CA HIS A 43 8.31 3.14 -5.86
C HIS A 43 8.13 2.67 -7.30
N HIS A 44 9.15 2.87 -8.13
CA HIS A 44 9.10 2.63 -9.57
C HIS A 44 9.91 1.39 -9.96
N GLY A 45 9.29 0.55 -10.78
CA GLY A 45 9.87 -0.67 -11.31
C GLY A 45 10.11 -1.74 -10.25
N ARG A 46 10.38 -2.97 -10.70
CA ARG A 46 10.60 -4.12 -9.80
C ARG A 46 11.70 -3.89 -8.79
N ALA A 47 12.80 -3.26 -9.19
CA ALA A 47 13.92 -3.00 -8.28
C ALA A 47 13.53 -2.05 -7.13
N GLY A 48 12.80 -0.95 -7.44
CA GLY A 48 12.30 -0.02 -6.43
C GLY A 48 11.27 -0.66 -5.50
N ILE A 49 10.39 -1.50 -6.05
CA ILE A 49 9.36 -2.22 -5.29
C ILE A 49 9.99 -3.26 -4.35
N SER A 50 10.98 -4.03 -4.84
CA SER A 50 11.75 -4.97 -4.00
C SER A 50 12.47 -4.23 -2.86
N HIS A 51 13.18 -3.14 -3.17
CA HIS A 51 13.88 -2.33 -2.17
C HIS A 51 12.93 -1.76 -1.10
N MET A 52 11.75 -1.29 -1.49
CA MET A 52 10.74 -0.84 -0.53
C MET A 52 10.43 -1.93 0.50
N LEU A 53 10.16 -3.16 0.05
CA LEU A 53 9.83 -4.27 0.94
C LEU A 53 11.01 -4.68 1.82
N THR A 54 12.19 -4.93 1.21
CA THR A 54 13.32 -5.57 1.90
C THR A 54 14.15 -4.62 2.76
N ASP A 55 14.20 -3.34 2.38
CA ASP A 55 15.09 -2.38 3.03
C ASP A 55 14.33 -1.33 3.85
N LEU A 56 13.20 -0.81 3.33
CA LEU A 56 12.45 0.21 4.05
C LEU A 56 11.46 -0.39 5.03
N PHE A 57 10.56 -1.23 4.55
CA PHE A 57 9.52 -1.82 5.39
C PHE A 57 10.12 -2.77 6.44
N ARG A 58 11.04 -3.66 6.04
CA ARG A 58 11.66 -4.63 6.96
C ARG A 58 12.63 -4.01 7.96
N ARG A 59 13.09 -2.80 7.74
CA ARG A 59 13.79 -2.01 8.78
C ARG A 59 12.84 -1.61 9.90
N ASP A 60 11.59 -1.35 9.59
CA ASP A 60 10.60 -0.73 10.49
C ASP A 60 9.61 -1.75 11.07
N ALA A 61 9.45 -2.93 10.46
CA ALA A 61 8.53 -3.99 10.85
C ALA A 61 9.25 -5.32 11.15
N ALA A 62 8.84 -5.99 12.24
CA ALA A 62 9.37 -7.30 12.65
C ALA A 62 8.90 -8.44 11.72
N ASP A 63 9.44 -9.65 11.96
CA ASP A 63 9.17 -10.85 11.15
C ASP A 63 7.75 -11.43 11.35
N ASP A 64 6.96 -10.85 12.26
CA ASP A 64 5.56 -11.21 12.51
C ASP A 64 4.57 -10.53 11.54
N TYR A 65 5.06 -9.89 10.48
CA TYR A 65 4.23 -9.25 9.46
C TYR A 65 3.26 -10.22 8.81
N ARG A 66 1.99 -9.80 8.75
CA ARG A 66 0.92 -10.50 8.05
C ARG A 66 0.19 -9.55 7.13
N TRP A 67 -0.22 -10.05 5.97
CA TRP A 67 -1.00 -9.27 5.01
C TRP A 67 -1.96 -10.16 4.23
N GLU A 68 -3.24 -9.85 4.25
CA GLU A 68 -4.27 -10.62 3.57
C GLU A 68 -5.21 -9.70 2.79
N MET A 69 -5.68 -10.17 1.63
CA MET A 69 -6.64 -9.49 0.77
C MET A 69 -7.96 -10.25 0.78
N PHE A 70 -9.06 -9.52 1.01
CA PHE A 70 -10.40 -10.07 1.12
C PHE A 70 -11.30 -9.55 0.02
N ASP A 71 -12.28 -10.36 -0.38
CA ASP A 71 -13.37 -10.02 -1.29
C ASP A 71 -12.88 -9.33 -2.58
N PRO A 72 -11.90 -9.91 -3.31
CA PRO A 72 -11.38 -9.27 -4.50
C PRO A 72 -12.44 -9.15 -5.58
N VAL A 73 -12.50 -8.00 -6.25
CA VAL A 73 -13.28 -7.76 -7.46
C VAL A 73 -12.37 -7.37 -8.61
N PHE A 74 -12.69 -7.81 -9.83
CA PHE A 74 -11.82 -7.60 -10.99
C PHE A 74 -12.64 -7.55 -12.29
N ASP A 75 -12.42 -6.53 -13.13
CA ASP A 75 -13.11 -6.33 -14.40
C ASP A 75 -12.31 -6.77 -15.64
N GLY A 76 -11.15 -7.39 -15.45
CA GLY A 76 -10.20 -7.76 -16.51
C GLY A 76 -9.00 -6.81 -16.61
N ARG A 77 -9.08 -5.61 -16.02
CA ARG A 77 -8.02 -4.59 -15.97
C ARG A 77 -7.87 -3.94 -14.61
N LEU A 78 -8.96 -3.61 -13.97
CA LEU A 78 -8.99 -2.98 -12.65
C LEU A 78 -9.42 -3.98 -11.61
N GLY A 79 -8.69 -4.03 -10.50
CA GLY A 79 -9.03 -4.83 -9.34
C GLY A 79 -9.06 -4.01 -8.07
N TYR A 80 -9.86 -4.46 -7.13
CA TYR A 80 -9.96 -3.92 -5.77
C TYR A 80 -10.09 -5.06 -4.79
N ALA A 81 -9.51 -4.87 -3.60
CA ALA A 81 -9.67 -5.78 -2.48
C ALA A 81 -9.61 -5.00 -1.18
N TRP A 82 -10.37 -5.43 -0.17
CA TRP A 82 -10.16 -5.00 1.19
C TRP A 82 -8.95 -5.73 1.76
N SER A 83 -8.11 -5.05 2.53
CA SER A 83 -6.89 -5.62 3.08
C SER A 83 -6.81 -5.44 4.60
N LEU A 84 -6.24 -6.44 5.25
CA LEU A 84 -5.75 -6.35 6.62
C LEU A 84 -4.27 -6.65 6.65
N SER A 85 -3.52 -5.85 7.37
CA SER A 85 -2.11 -6.13 7.66
C SER A 85 -1.79 -5.87 9.12
N SER A 86 -0.78 -6.57 9.65
CA SER A 86 -0.32 -6.38 11.02
C SER A 86 1.18 -6.61 11.13
N PHE A 87 1.82 -5.91 12.06
CA PHE A 87 3.24 -6.08 12.37
C PHE A 87 3.56 -5.52 13.75
N THR A 88 4.66 -5.99 14.33
CA THR A 88 5.28 -5.36 15.50
C THR A 88 6.34 -4.36 15.02
N SER A 89 6.32 -3.14 15.54
CA SER A 89 7.24 -2.09 15.14
C SER A 89 8.65 -2.32 15.69
N LEU A 90 9.66 -2.18 14.81
CA LEU A 90 11.08 -2.13 15.16
C LEU A 90 11.63 -0.70 15.26
N VAL A 91 10.84 0.30 14.90
CA VAL A 91 11.23 1.72 15.01
C VAL A 91 11.56 2.03 16.47
N PRO A 92 12.78 2.51 16.82
CA PRO A 92 13.23 2.63 18.21
C PRO A 92 12.25 3.35 19.15
N GLN A 93 11.59 4.40 18.65
CA GLN A 93 10.63 5.20 19.42
C GLN A 93 9.29 4.47 19.67
N PHE A 94 8.98 3.45 18.85
CA PHE A 94 7.73 2.69 18.86
C PHE A 94 7.97 1.19 18.96
N LYS A 95 9.15 0.81 19.42
CA LYS A 95 9.57 -0.58 19.50
C LYS A 95 8.56 -1.41 20.30
N ASP A 96 8.32 -2.62 19.81
CA ASP A 96 7.41 -3.61 20.41
C ASP A 96 5.92 -3.20 20.42
N LYS A 97 5.56 -2.10 19.74
CA LYS A 97 4.15 -1.75 19.51
C LYS A 97 3.57 -2.58 18.37
N PHE A 98 2.48 -3.27 18.67
CA PHE A 98 1.74 -4.04 17.67
C PHE A 98 0.74 -3.15 16.93
N VAL A 99 0.71 -3.25 15.61
CA VAL A 99 -0.13 -2.42 14.73
C VAL A 99 -0.97 -3.31 13.84
N VAL A 100 -2.25 -2.98 13.71
CA VAL A 100 -3.15 -3.55 12.72
C VAL A 100 -3.65 -2.42 11.83
N ILE A 101 -3.61 -2.64 10.52
CA ILE A 101 -4.03 -1.67 9.51
C ILE A 101 -5.08 -2.32 8.62
N ASP A 102 -6.18 -1.62 8.38
CA ASP A 102 -7.14 -1.95 7.35
C ASP A 102 -7.10 -0.92 6.21
N GLY A 103 -7.52 -1.34 5.04
CA GLY A 103 -7.58 -0.44 3.90
C GLY A 103 -8.21 -1.04 2.66
N MET A 104 -8.35 -0.19 1.65
CA MET A 104 -8.77 -0.61 0.30
C MET A 104 -7.58 -0.47 -0.64
N SER A 105 -7.32 -1.56 -1.35
CA SER A 105 -6.27 -1.61 -2.37
C SER A 105 -6.86 -1.56 -3.76
N ARG A 106 -6.25 -0.78 -4.65
CA ARG A 106 -6.58 -0.65 -6.07
C ARG A 106 -5.42 -1.15 -6.91
N PHE A 107 -5.73 -1.96 -7.89
CA PHE A 107 -4.78 -2.57 -8.81
C PHE A 107 -5.12 -2.23 -10.26
N VAL A 108 -4.14 -1.81 -11.04
CA VAL A 108 -4.20 -1.86 -12.50
C VAL A 108 -3.40 -3.06 -12.95
N VAL A 109 -4.04 -3.97 -13.69
CA VAL A 109 -3.40 -5.20 -14.17
C VAL A 109 -3.17 -5.12 -15.67
N ARG A 110 -1.99 -5.53 -16.11
CA ARG A 110 -1.57 -5.63 -17.50
C ARG A 110 -0.79 -6.92 -17.70
N ASP A 111 -1.16 -7.70 -18.70
CA ASP A 111 -0.50 -8.97 -19.06
C ASP A 111 -0.35 -9.96 -17.88
N GLY A 112 -1.36 -9.99 -16.99
CA GLY A 112 -1.37 -10.90 -15.85
C GLY A 112 -0.52 -10.44 -14.64
N LEU A 113 0.02 -9.24 -14.68
CA LEU A 113 0.85 -8.65 -13.63
C LEU A 113 0.31 -7.28 -13.20
N ILE A 114 0.65 -6.84 -12.00
CA ILE A 114 0.26 -5.54 -11.46
C ILE A 114 1.12 -4.45 -12.11
N ALA A 115 0.48 -3.53 -12.84
CA ALA A 115 1.15 -2.37 -13.44
C ALA A 115 1.09 -1.13 -12.52
N GLU A 116 0.06 -1.03 -11.67
CA GLU A 116 -0.05 0.03 -10.67
C GLU A 116 -0.76 -0.51 -9.43
N TYR A 117 -0.21 -0.21 -8.29
CA TYR A 117 -0.82 -0.45 -6.98
C TYR A 117 -1.00 0.87 -6.24
N ARG A 118 -2.17 1.05 -5.64
CA ARG A 118 -2.47 2.14 -4.69
C ARG A 118 -3.29 1.60 -3.53
N GLU A 119 -3.07 2.15 -2.37
CA GLU A 119 -3.86 1.83 -1.18
C GLU A 119 -4.45 3.09 -0.56
N ALA A 120 -5.59 2.92 0.11
CA ALA A 120 -6.18 3.90 0.99
C ALA A 120 -6.31 3.27 2.39
N VAL A 121 -5.39 3.61 3.28
CA VAL A 121 -5.33 3.10 4.65
C VAL A 121 -5.60 4.19 5.66
N ASN A 122 -6.05 3.81 6.86
CA ASN A 122 -6.24 4.75 7.95
C ASN A 122 -4.94 4.95 8.75
N GLY A 123 -4.02 5.74 8.21
CA GLY A 123 -2.74 6.02 8.85
C GLY A 123 -2.85 6.68 10.22
N GLY A 124 -3.95 7.38 10.52
CA GLY A 124 -4.23 7.94 11.85
C GLY A 124 -4.42 6.85 12.90
N VAL A 125 -5.14 5.78 12.55
CA VAL A 125 -5.33 4.61 13.44
C VAL A 125 -4.00 3.91 13.68
N ALA A 126 -3.17 3.71 12.66
CA ALA A 126 -1.84 3.12 12.82
C ALA A 126 -0.96 3.96 13.76
N MET A 127 -0.93 5.28 13.58
CA MET A 127 -0.17 6.18 14.45
C MET A 127 -0.68 6.19 15.90
N ALA A 128 -1.99 6.06 16.12
CA ALA A 128 -2.57 5.95 17.46
C ALA A 128 -2.12 4.66 18.17
N GLN A 129 -2.12 3.52 17.48
CA GLN A 129 -1.64 2.24 18.00
C GLN A 129 -0.14 2.28 18.34
N LEU A 130 0.66 3.01 17.56
CA LEU A 130 2.07 3.27 17.87
C LEU A 130 2.27 4.18 19.08
N GLY A 131 1.23 4.90 19.52
CA GLY A 131 1.33 5.90 20.58
C GLY A 131 2.07 7.16 20.12
N VAL A 132 1.89 7.55 18.87
CA VAL A 132 2.47 8.81 18.34
C VAL A 132 1.81 10.00 19.02
N GLU A 133 2.64 10.90 19.55
CA GLU A 133 2.15 12.12 20.21
C GLU A 133 1.26 12.96 19.28
N PRO A 134 0.16 13.55 19.77
CA PRO A 134 -0.83 14.25 18.96
C PRO A 134 -0.23 15.35 18.06
N GLU A 135 0.74 16.09 18.56
CA GLU A 135 1.39 17.15 17.79
C GLU A 135 2.18 16.57 16.58
N ARG A 136 2.88 15.46 16.78
CA ARG A 136 3.61 14.77 15.71
C ARG A 136 2.63 14.14 14.70
N MET A 137 1.55 13.54 15.19
CA MET A 137 0.48 13.00 14.36
C MET A 137 -0.10 14.11 13.46
N ASN A 138 -0.43 15.26 14.03
CA ASN A 138 -0.94 16.41 13.28
C ASN A 138 0.04 16.88 12.18
N LYS A 139 1.34 16.93 12.45
CA LYS A 139 2.36 17.26 11.44
C LYS A 139 2.38 16.27 10.27
N VAL A 140 2.29 14.98 10.57
CA VAL A 140 2.27 13.91 9.53
C VAL A 140 0.99 14.02 8.70
N MET A 141 -0.18 14.12 9.34
CA MET A 141 -1.47 14.23 8.66
C MET A 141 -1.56 15.51 7.81
N THR A 142 -1.02 16.63 8.27
CA THR A 142 -0.95 17.88 7.49
C THR A 142 -0.09 17.70 6.24
N ARG A 143 1.06 17.03 6.33
CA ARG A 143 1.91 16.71 5.18
C ARG A 143 1.17 15.85 4.16
N TRP A 144 0.49 14.78 4.61
CA TRP A 144 -0.30 13.91 3.72
C TRP A 144 -1.47 14.67 3.07
N ALA A 145 -2.18 15.50 3.83
CA ALA A 145 -3.24 16.35 3.29
C ALA A 145 -2.72 17.32 2.21
N THR A 146 -1.53 17.88 2.41
CA THR A 146 -0.88 18.74 1.41
C THR A 146 -0.50 17.96 0.16
N ALA A 147 0.12 16.79 0.31
CA ALA A 147 0.48 15.91 -0.80
C ALA A 147 -0.76 15.48 -1.60
N LEU A 148 -1.85 15.09 -0.91
CA LEU A 148 -3.11 14.74 -1.57
C LEU A 148 -3.69 15.87 -2.42
N LYS A 149 -3.63 17.11 -1.92
CA LYS A 149 -4.12 18.28 -2.67
C LYS A 149 -3.26 18.62 -3.89
N ALA A 150 -1.99 18.26 -3.86
CA ALA A 150 -1.02 18.49 -4.94
C ALA A 150 -0.94 17.32 -5.94
N ASP A 151 -1.60 16.19 -5.67
CA ASP A 151 -1.65 15.04 -6.59
C ASP A 151 -2.38 15.42 -7.89
N ASP A 152 -1.83 15.01 -9.04
CA ASP A 152 -2.34 15.37 -10.35
C ASP A 152 -3.82 14.95 -10.55
N ALA A 153 -4.20 13.79 -10.06
CA ALA A 153 -5.59 13.32 -10.14
C ALA A 153 -6.53 14.20 -9.29
N THR A 154 -6.06 14.66 -8.13
CA THR A 154 -6.81 15.60 -7.27
C THR A 154 -6.93 16.96 -7.92
N VAL A 155 -5.86 17.50 -8.50
CA VAL A 155 -5.88 18.76 -9.24
C VAL A 155 -6.84 18.68 -10.42
N ALA A 156 -6.77 17.61 -11.21
CA ALA A 156 -7.69 17.38 -12.34
C ALA A 156 -9.15 17.23 -11.85
N PHE A 157 -9.37 16.56 -10.73
CA PHE A 157 -10.71 16.44 -10.12
C PHE A 157 -11.27 17.80 -9.71
N LEU A 158 -10.48 18.63 -9.03
CA LEU A 158 -10.91 19.95 -8.53
C LEU A 158 -11.16 20.97 -9.65
N SER A 159 -10.48 20.83 -10.81
CA SER A 159 -10.66 21.70 -11.97
C SER A 159 -11.95 21.43 -12.75
N ARG A 160 -12.63 20.32 -12.51
CA ARG A 160 -13.89 19.98 -13.19
C ARG A 160 -15.06 20.83 -12.68
N PRO A 161 -16.00 21.22 -13.56
CA PRO A 161 -17.26 21.82 -13.12
C PRO A 161 -18.01 20.89 -12.15
N LYS A 162 -18.74 21.45 -11.21
CA LYS A 162 -19.63 20.66 -10.36
C LYS A 162 -20.67 19.91 -11.23
N ARG A 163 -20.89 18.63 -10.94
CA ARG A 163 -21.93 17.87 -11.62
C ARG A 163 -23.29 18.32 -11.08
N GLY A 164 -24.25 18.65 -11.94
CA GLY A 164 -25.61 19.01 -11.57
C GLY A 164 -25.85 20.48 -11.27
N GLY A 165 -25.02 21.38 -11.83
CA GLY A 165 -25.34 22.79 -11.97
C GLY A 165 -26.09 23.06 -13.27
#